data_5e742326a3278c4ef7d1d16ba58fc2b3
#
_entry.id   5e742326a3278c4ef7d1d16ba58fc2b3
#
_cell.length_a   1.000
_cell.length_b   1.000
_cell.length_c   1.000
_cell.angle_alpha   90.00
_cell.angle_beta   90.00
_cell.angle_gamma   90.00
#
_symmetry.space_group_name_H-M   'P 1'
#
loop_
_entity.id
_entity.type
_entity.pdbx_description
1 polymer ?
#
loop_
_entity_poly.entity_id
_entity_poly.type
_entity_poly.pdbx_seq_one_letter_code
_entity_poly.pdbx_strand_id
1 'polypeptide(L)'
;MYLRDACKIATNYGDPLESDCSGNTEIPEVYDIASKTLKNEQAMKYAEDYKTKSYYLCKSNDEIKYALVNYGPILASLKWYKDYKVTNGILTGGNVKNYGYHAIVIYGYNEQGFLCQNSWGKSWGDRGRFILPYSIKLAEARGLIDVENDTYVSPPKPNNFLNNIYRFINFIINLFRKK
;
A
#
# COMPACT_ATOMS: atom_id res chain seq x y z
N MET A 1 12.80 -6.36 -0.66
CA MET A 1 12.09 -6.15 0.64
C MET A 1 10.83 -6.97 0.61
N TYR A 2 10.46 -7.57 1.73
CA TYR A 2 9.19 -8.30 1.89
C TYR A 2 8.13 -7.36 2.47
N LEU A 3 6.86 -7.60 2.15
CA LEU A 3 5.73 -6.82 2.70
C LEU A 3 5.75 -6.77 4.24
N ARG A 4 6.14 -7.88 4.86
CA ARG A 4 6.32 -7.95 6.31
C ARG A 4 7.32 -6.91 6.84
N ASP A 5 8.41 -6.66 6.12
CA ASP A 5 9.43 -5.72 6.58
C ASP A 5 8.91 -4.27 6.52
N ALA A 6 8.11 -3.96 5.49
CA ALA A 6 7.40 -2.69 5.41
C ALA A 6 6.40 -2.50 6.58
N CYS A 7 5.63 -3.54 6.91
CA CYS A 7 4.73 -3.50 8.08
C CYS A 7 5.50 -3.32 9.39
N LYS A 8 6.66 -3.96 9.55
CA LYS A 8 7.53 -3.76 10.72
C LYS A 8 8.04 -2.32 10.84
N ILE A 9 8.39 -1.69 9.71
CA ILE A 9 8.81 -0.28 9.69
C ILE A 9 7.66 0.60 10.16
N ALA A 10 6.47 0.43 9.59
CA ALA A 10 5.29 1.19 9.98
C ALA A 10 4.93 1.01 11.47
N THR A 11 5.13 -0.19 12.03
CA THR A 11 4.82 -0.48 13.44
C THR A 11 5.92 0.01 14.39
N ASN A 12 7.19 -0.13 14.03
CA ASN A 12 8.29 0.21 14.93
C ASN A 12 8.67 1.69 14.86
N TYR A 13 8.61 2.29 13.68
CA TYR A 13 9.12 3.64 13.41
C TYR A 13 8.04 4.62 12.95
N GLY A 14 6.95 4.12 12.36
CA GLY A 14 5.94 4.95 11.71
C GLY A 14 6.35 5.35 10.30
N ASP A 15 5.58 6.28 9.72
CA ASP A 15 5.78 6.81 8.38
C ASP A 15 5.53 8.33 8.40
N PRO A 16 6.59 9.17 8.40
CA PRO A 16 6.43 10.62 8.47
C PRO A 16 5.74 11.15 7.23
N LEU A 17 5.07 12.28 7.35
CA LEU A 17 4.50 12.97 6.19
C LEU A 17 5.62 13.40 5.26
N GLU A 18 5.36 13.39 3.96
CA GLU A 18 6.31 13.84 2.94
C GLU A 18 6.73 15.30 3.18
N SER A 19 5.81 16.15 3.69
CA SER A 19 6.10 17.52 4.12
C SER A 19 7.13 17.61 5.26
N ASP A 20 7.20 16.58 6.12
CA ASP A 20 8.09 16.54 7.28
C ASP A 20 9.51 16.08 6.89
N CYS A 21 9.64 15.48 5.73
CA CYS A 21 10.91 14.99 5.19
C CYS A 21 11.71 16.06 4.44
N SER A 22 11.28 17.32 4.52
CA SER A 22 11.88 18.54 3.94
C SER A 22 12.14 18.54 2.44
N GLY A 23 11.34 19.29 1.76
CA GLY A 23 11.73 20.09 0.59
C GLY A 23 11.88 19.32 -0.72
N ASN A 24 10.92 19.44 -1.52
CA ASN A 24 10.78 19.16 -2.95
C ASN A 24 10.44 17.73 -3.34
N THR A 25 9.19 17.60 -3.73
CA THR A 25 8.44 16.36 -3.86
C THR A 25 8.41 15.81 -5.29
N GLU A 26 9.49 15.91 -6.04
CA GLU A 26 9.57 15.25 -7.34
C GLU A 26 10.09 13.81 -7.19
N ILE A 27 9.35 12.90 -7.75
CA ILE A 27 9.35 11.44 -7.54
C ILE A 27 10.71 10.71 -7.60
N PRO A 28 11.74 11.14 -8.34
CA PRO A 28 13.07 10.49 -8.29
C PRO A 28 13.81 10.68 -6.97
N GLU A 29 13.51 11.75 -6.24
CA GLU A 29 14.20 12.13 -5.00
C GLU A 29 13.59 11.47 -3.76
N VAL A 30 12.33 11.02 -3.82
CA VAL A 30 11.62 10.40 -2.68
C VAL A 30 12.35 9.15 -2.17
N TYR A 31 12.99 8.38 -3.03
CA TYR A 31 13.78 7.22 -2.59
C TYR A 31 15.05 7.63 -1.84
N ASP A 32 15.71 8.68 -2.29
CA ASP A 32 16.90 9.23 -1.65
C ASP A 32 16.53 9.90 -0.32
N ILE A 33 15.38 10.56 -0.28
CA ILE A 33 14.80 11.14 0.95
C ILE A 33 14.43 10.03 1.93
N ALA A 34 13.74 8.98 1.53
CA ALA A 34 13.38 7.88 2.41
C ALA A 34 14.61 7.18 3.00
N SER A 35 15.68 6.97 2.20
CA SER A 35 16.93 6.39 2.69
C SER A 35 17.72 7.32 3.62
N LYS A 36 17.60 8.63 3.44
CA LYS A 36 18.19 9.67 4.29
C LYS A 36 17.33 9.97 5.53
N THR A 37 16.01 9.85 5.40
CA THR A 37 15.04 10.10 6.49
C THR A 37 15.23 9.11 7.63
N LEU A 38 15.50 7.83 7.35
CA LEU A 38 15.82 6.84 8.39
C LEU A 38 17.07 7.19 9.22
N LYS A 39 17.88 8.15 8.77
CA LYS A 39 19.05 8.68 9.47
C LYS A 39 18.82 10.08 10.07
N ASN A 40 17.64 10.66 9.86
CA ASN A 40 17.30 11.97 10.36
C ASN A 40 16.44 11.83 11.61
N GLU A 41 16.99 12.19 12.78
CA GLU A 41 16.30 12.12 14.08
C GLU A 41 14.98 12.92 14.09
N GLN A 42 14.93 14.05 13.41
CA GLN A 42 13.72 14.88 13.33
C GLN A 42 12.60 14.17 12.57
N ALA A 43 12.90 13.57 11.43
CA ALA A 43 11.92 12.81 10.66
C ALA A 43 11.46 11.55 11.40
N MET A 44 12.36 10.89 12.12
CA MET A 44 12.01 9.77 13.01
C MET A 44 11.03 10.20 14.11
N LYS A 45 11.22 11.37 14.69
CA LYS A 45 10.30 11.92 15.69
C LYS A 45 8.92 12.20 15.11
N TYR A 46 8.83 12.76 13.91
CA TYR A 46 7.54 12.96 13.22
C TYR A 46 6.88 11.64 12.82
N ALA A 47 7.67 10.62 12.46
CA ALA A 47 7.15 9.31 12.12
C ALA A 47 6.45 8.62 13.30
N GLU A 48 6.84 8.94 14.54
CA GLU A 48 6.25 8.34 15.75
C GLU A 48 4.74 8.57 15.88
N ASP A 49 4.26 9.72 15.42
CA ASP A 49 2.83 10.07 15.44
C ASP A 49 2.00 9.25 14.43
N TYR A 50 2.66 8.55 13.52
CA TYR A 50 2.04 7.76 12.44
C TYR A 50 2.39 6.27 12.53
N LYS A 51 2.71 5.77 13.72
CA LYS A 51 2.91 4.34 13.96
C LYS A 51 1.58 3.60 13.91
N THR A 52 1.63 2.40 13.35
CA THR A 52 0.53 1.45 13.52
C THR A 52 0.76 0.60 14.78
N LYS A 53 -0.32 0.16 15.43
CA LYS A 53 -0.26 -0.66 16.64
C LYS A 53 0.33 -2.04 16.37
N SER A 54 -0.12 -2.66 15.29
CA SER A 54 0.28 -4.00 14.91
C SER A 54 -0.06 -4.30 13.45
N TYR A 55 0.38 -5.45 12.97
CA TYR A 55 0.02 -5.96 11.65
C TYR A 55 -0.28 -7.46 11.73
N TYR A 56 -1.05 -7.96 10.77
CA TYR A 56 -1.47 -9.35 10.70
C TYR A 56 -1.42 -9.87 9.27
N LEU A 57 -1.36 -11.20 9.12
CA LEU A 57 -1.37 -11.90 7.83
C LEU A 57 -2.79 -12.37 7.51
N CYS A 58 -3.31 -12.01 6.34
CA CYS A 58 -4.52 -12.58 5.79
C CYS A 58 -4.17 -13.77 4.89
N LYS A 59 -4.73 -14.93 5.16
CA LYS A 59 -4.42 -16.20 4.47
C LYS A 59 -5.46 -16.61 3.43
N SER A 60 -6.63 -15.95 3.42
CA SER A 60 -7.73 -16.24 2.51
C SER A 60 -8.43 -14.96 2.04
N ASN A 61 -9.21 -15.09 0.94
CA ASN A 61 -10.03 -13.99 0.46
C ASN A 61 -11.06 -13.53 1.52
N ASP A 62 -11.57 -14.46 2.32
CA ASP A 62 -12.55 -14.12 3.36
C ASP A 62 -11.92 -13.38 4.53
N GLU A 63 -10.70 -13.76 4.92
CA GLU A 63 -9.94 -13.00 5.92
C GLU A 63 -9.60 -11.58 5.41
N ILE A 64 -9.29 -11.40 4.13
CA ILE A 64 -9.08 -10.09 3.52
C ILE A 64 -10.37 -9.27 3.55
N LYS A 65 -11.52 -9.85 3.17
CA LYS A 65 -12.83 -9.16 3.22
C LYS A 65 -13.20 -8.76 4.64
N TYR A 66 -13.00 -9.66 5.60
CA TYR A 66 -13.23 -9.37 7.02
C TYR A 66 -12.35 -8.21 7.49
N ALA A 67 -11.07 -8.24 7.13
CA ALA A 67 -10.11 -7.22 7.50
C ALA A 67 -10.42 -5.85 6.89
N LEU A 68 -10.83 -5.81 5.62
CA LEU A 68 -11.26 -4.58 4.94
C LEU A 68 -12.44 -3.90 5.63
N VAL A 69 -13.38 -4.69 6.17
CA VAL A 69 -14.57 -4.16 6.87
C VAL A 69 -14.22 -3.66 8.26
N ASN A 70 -13.34 -4.35 8.99
CA ASN A 70 -13.10 -4.10 10.40
C ASN A 70 -11.88 -3.19 10.66
N TYR A 71 -10.86 -3.23 9.79
CA TYR A 71 -9.57 -2.59 10.04
C TYR A 71 -9.11 -1.66 8.91
N GLY A 72 -9.73 -1.76 7.72
CA GLY A 72 -9.41 -0.89 6.59
C GLY A 72 -8.52 -1.57 5.52
N PRO A 73 -7.83 -0.76 4.70
CA PRO A 73 -7.10 -1.26 3.54
C PRO A 73 -5.99 -2.25 3.86
N ILE A 74 -5.75 -3.14 2.90
CA ILE A 74 -4.80 -4.25 2.99
C ILE A 74 -3.64 -4.03 2.03
N LEU A 75 -2.42 -4.17 2.52
CA LEU A 75 -1.23 -4.29 1.68
C LEU A 75 -1.18 -5.70 1.10
N ALA A 76 -1.02 -5.80 -0.21
CA ALA A 76 -0.93 -7.09 -0.86
C ALA A 76 0.22 -7.14 -1.87
N SER A 77 0.76 -8.32 -2.09
CA SER A 77 1.70 -8.60 -3.18
C SER A 77 1.23 -9.77 -4.01
N LEU A 78 1.57 -9.73 -5.30
CA LEU A 78 1.25 -10.79 -6.24
C LEU A 78 2.37 -10.94 -7.27
N LYS A 79 2.36 -12.06 -7.99
CA LYS A 79 3.15 -12.19 -9.21
C LYS A 79 2.54 -11.27 -10.26
N TRP A 80 3.31 -10.32 -10.73
CA TRP A 80 2.92 -9.41 -11.79
C TRP A 80 3.51 -9.88 -13.11
N TYR A 81 2.66 -10.39 -13.98
CA TYR A 81 3.08 -10.88 -15.29
C TYR A 81 3.23 -9.74 -16.28
N LYS A 82 4.18 -9.86 -17.22
CA LYS A 82 4.45 -8.82 -18.22
C LYS A 82 3.28 -8.52 -19.16
N ASP A 83 2.39 -9.48 -19.35
CA ASP A 83 1.19 -9.36 -20.20
C ASP A 83 -0.05 -8.89 -19.42
N TYR A 84 0.08 -8.57 -18.14
CA TYR A 84 -1.03 -8.00 -17.39
C TYR A 84 -1.42 -6.63 -17.93
N LYS A 85 -2.71 -6.48 -18.19
CA LYS A 85 -3.34 -5.23 -18.62
C LYS A 85 -4.69 -5.05 -17.93
N VAL A 86 -5.15 -3.81 -17.84
CA VAL A 86 -6.49 -3.51 -17.35
C VAL A 86 -7.43 -3.34 -18.53
N THR A 87 -8.45 -4.17 -18.58
CA THR A 87 -9.50 -4.13 -19.62
C THR A 87 -10.83 -3.96 -18.92
N ASN A 88 -11.57 -2.90 -19.24
CA ASN A 88 -12.84 -2.55 -18.59
C ASN A 88 -12.73 -2.49 -17.06
N GLY A 89 -11.63 -1.94 -16.55
CA GLY A 89 -11.36 -1.85 -15.11
C GLY A 89 -10.84 -3.13 -14.45
N ILE A 90 -10.79 -4.27 -15.14
CA ILE A 90 -10.42 -5.57 -14.59
C ILE A 90 -9.01 -5.97 -15.05
N LEU A 91 -8.19 -6.49 -14.14
CA LEU A 91 -6.87 -7.05 -14.47
C LEU A 91 -7.03 -8.35 -15.26
N THR A 92 -6.41 -8.40 -16.41
CA THR A 92 -6.45 -9.55 -17.35
C THR A 92 -5.05 -9.90 -17.83
N GLY A 93 -4.85 -11.14 -18.33
CA GLY A 93 -3.55 -11.65 -18.78
C GLY A 93 -3.00 -12.69 -17.81
N GLY A 94 -1.67 -12.76 -17.67
CA GLY A 94 -1.00 -13.75 -16.81
C GLY A 94 -0.67 -15.06 -17.52
N ASN A 95 -0.61 -15.04 -18.86
CA ASN A 95 -0.35 -16.23 -19.70
C ASN A 95 1.14 -16.42 -20.02
N VAL A 96 1.96 -15.41 -19.78
CA VAL A 96 3.41 -15.50 -20.02
C VAL A 96 4.15 -15.97 -18.77
N LYS A 97 5.29 -16.66 -18.97
CA LYS A 97 6.10 -17.15 -17.83
C LYS A 97 6.92 -16.04 -17.12
N ASN A 98 7.03 -14.87 -17.75
CA ASN A 98 7.85 -13.78 -17.23
C ASN A 98 7.04 -12.92 -16.26
N TYR A 99 7.46 -12.88 -15.00
CA TYR A 99 6.83 -12.10 -13.94
C TYR A 99 7.85 -11.51 -12.96
N GLY A 100 7.44 -10.45 -12.28
CA GLY A 100 8.07 -9.94 -11.06
C GLY A 100 7.09 -10.00 -9.89
N TYR A 101 7.53 -9.67 -8.68
CA TYR A 101 6.62 -9.41 -7.57
C TYR A 101 6.27 -7.93 -7.54
N HIS A 102 5.00 -7.64 -7.31
CA HIS A 102 4.50 -6.27 -7.25
C HIS A 102 3.61 -6.07 -6.03
N ALA A 103 3.74 -4.92 -5.39
CA ALA A 103 2.93 -4.54 -4.25
C ALA A 103 1.78 -3.62 -4.67
N ILE A 104 0.62 -3.85 -4.12
CA ILE A 104 -0.62 -3.09 -4.36
C ILE A 104 -1.34 -2.86 -3.03
N VAL A 105 -2.34 -1.99 -3.05
CA VAL A 105 -3.30 -1.89 -1.95
C VAL A 105 -4.66 -2.36 -2.38
N ILE A 106 -5.28 -3.17 -1.54
CA ILE A 106 -6.68 -3.56 -1.63
C ILE A 106 -7.44 -2.63 -0.69
N TYR A 107 -8.41 -1.88 -1.22
CA TYR A 107 -9.20 -0.92 -0.43
C TYR A 107 -10.69 -1.26 -0.36
N GLY A 108 -11.11 -2.33 -1.04
CA GLY A 108 -12.48 -2.80 -1.04
C GLY A 108 -12.65 -4.08 -1.86
N TYR A 109 -13.88 -4.48 -2.05
CA TYR A 109 -14.22 -5.64 -2.87
C TYR A 109 -15.64 -5.53 -3.43
N ASN A 110 -15.91 -6.28 -4.49
CA ASN A 110 -17.23 -6.47 -5.08
C ASN A 110 -17.38 -7.92 -5.59
N GLU A 111 -18.41 -8.22 -6.33
CA GLU A 111 -18.66 -9.55 -6.89
C GLU A 111 -17.57 -10.00 -7.88
N GLN A 112 -16.91 -9.09 -8.56
CA GLN A 112 -15.88 -9.37 -9.58
C GLN A 112 -14.50 -9.63 -8.99
N GLY A 113 -14.19 -9.05 -7.80
CA GLY A 113 -12.88 -9.17 -7.20
C GLY A 113 -12.57 -8.10 -6.15
N PHE A 114 -11.31 -7.97 -5.84
CA PHE A 114 -10.80 -6.92 -4.96
C PHE A 114 -10.62 -5.61 -5.72
N LEU A 115 -11.04 -4.51 -5.11
CA LEU A 115 -10.79 -3.14 -5.60
C LEU A 115 -9.40 -2.73 -5.18
N CYS A 116 -8.52 -2.49 -6.15
CA CYS A 116 -7.10 -2.29 -5.92
C CYS A 116 -6.63 -0.92 -6.40
N GLN A 117 -5.66 -0.37 -5.68
CA GLN A 117 -4.89 0.80 -6.06
C GLN A 117 -3.48 0.38 -6.43
N ASN A 118 -3.02 0.84 -7.61
CA ASN A 118 -1.65 0.73 -8.08
C ASN A 118 -0.89 2.05 -7.89
N SER A 119 0.43 2.01 -7.99
CA SER A 119 1.34 3.16 -7.80
C SER A 119 1.86 3.76 -9.11
N TRP A 120 1.34 3.37 -10.25
CA TRP A 120 1.86 3.81 -11.55
C TRP A 120 1.18 5.07 -12.10
N GLY A 121 0.58 5.85 -11.19
CA GLY A 121 -0.05 7.12 -11.52
C GLY A 121 -1.45 7.00 -12.10
N LYS A 122 -2.10 8.14 -12.28
CA LYS A 122 -3.50 8.22 -12.71
C LYS A 122 -3.72 7.90 -14.20
N SER A 123 -2.66 7.88 -15.00
CA SER A 123 -2.72 7.51 -16.43
C SER A 123 -2.78 6.00 -16.66
N TRP A 124 -2.49 5.19 -15.63
CA TRP A 124 -2.55 3.73 -15.70
C TRP A 124 -3.89 3.20 -15.21
N GLY A 125 -4.43 2.17 -15.88
CA GLY A 125 -5.69 1.51 -15.49
C GLY A 125 -6.88 2.47 -15.46
N ASP A 126 -7.79 2.29 -14.50
CA ASP A 126 -8.85 3.25 -14.21
C ASP A 126 -8.36 4.26 -13.16
N ARG A 127 -7.67 5.29 -13.62
CA ARG A 127 -7.09 6.36 -12.75
C ARG A 127 -6.20 5.81 -11.64
N GLY A 128 -5.34 4.85 -12.00
CA GLY A 128 -4.44 4.17 -11.08
C GLY A 128 -5.08 2.98 -10.34
N ARG A 129 -6.31 2.61 -10.69
CA ARG A 129 -7.10 1.58 -10.02
C ARG A 129 -7.41 0.42 -10.96
N PHE A 130 -7.77 -0.72 -10.37
CA PHE A 130 -8.22 -1.90 -11.10
C PHE A 130 -8.96 -2.85 -10.16
N ILE A 131 -9.71 -3.78 -10.75
CA ILE A 131 -10.31 -4.92 -10.07
C ILE A 131 -9.37 -6.10 -10.23
N LEU A 132 -8.97 -6.71 -9.13
CA LEU A 132 -8.18 -7.94 -9.08
C LEU A 132 -9.15 -9.13 -8.92
N PRO A 133 -9.36 -9.96 -9.96
CA PRO A 133 -10.21 -11.14 -9.86
C PRO A 133 -9.78 -12.07 -8.71
N TYR A 134 -10.73 -12.66 -8.00
CA TYR A 134 -10.47 -13.59 -6.89
C TYR A 134 -9.69 -14.84 -7.30
N SER A 135 -9.66 -15.17 -8.58
CA SER A 135 -8.89 -16.28 -9.15
C SER A 135 -7.39 -16.03 -9.20
N ILE A 136 -6.97 -14.76 -9.16
CA ILE A 136 -5.55 -14.40 -9.14
C ILE A 136 -5.02 -14.51 -7.73
N LYS A 137 -4.05 -15.42 -7.52
CA LYS A 137 -3.46 -15.66 -6.20
C LYS A 137 -2.56 -14.50 -5.78
N LEU A 138 -2.81 -14.00 -4.58
CA LEU A 138 -1.88 -13.15 -3.87
C LEU A 138 -0.70 -13.98 -3.35
N ALA A 139 0.49 -13.41 -3.38
CA ALA A 139 1.66 -13.99 -2.75
C ALA A 139 1.67 -13.72 -1.25
N GLU A 140 1.17 -12.55 -0.84
CA GLU A 140 1.06 -12.14 0.54
C GLU A 140 -0.01 -11.04 0.66
N ALA A 141 -0.77 -11.03 1.77
CA ALA A 141 -1.69 -9.95 2.12
C ALA A 141 -1.59 -9.64 3.61
N ARG A 142 -1.42 -8.37 3.96
CA ARG A 142 -1.25 -7.92 5.35
C ARG A 142 -2.12 -6.71 5.64
N GLY A 143 -2.82 -6.77 6.76
CA GLY A 143 -3.51 -5.62 7.34
C GLY A 143 -2.66 -4.94 8.39
N LEU A 144 -2.87 -3.64 8.53
CA LEU A 144 -2.32 -2.82 9.60
C LEU A 144 -3.45 -2.46 10.56
N ILE A 145 -3.18 -2.53 11.86
CA ILE A 145 -4.10 -2.08 12.90
C ILE A 145 -3.54 -0.77 13.43
N ASP A 146 -4.35 0.26 13.36
CA ASP A 146 -3.96 1.59 13.80
C ASP A 146 -3.87 1.68 15.32
N VAL A 147 -3.18 2.69 15.83
CA VAL A 147 -3.17 3.00 17.25
C VAL A 147 -4.57 3.51 17.60
N GLU A 148 -5.25 2.84 18.53
CA GLU A 148 -6.46 3.39 19.12
C GLU A 148 -6.10 4.69 19.84
N ASN A 149 -6.38 5.83 19.22
CA ASN A 149 -6.54 7.04 19.98
C ASN A 149 -7.84 6.87 20.79
N ASP A 150 -7.78 6.98 22.10
CA ASP A 150 -8.94 6.90 23.02
C ASP A 150 -10.03 7.94 22.73
N THR A 151 -9.83 8.79 21.76
CA THR A 151 -10.83 9.66 21.18
C THR A 151 -11.12 9.17 19.77
N TYR A 152 -12.27 8.50 19.58
CA TYR A 152 -12.83 8.28 18.25
C TYR A 152 -13.00 9.62 17.55
N VAL A 153 -11.98 10.01 16.80
CA VAL A 153 -12.11 11.04 15.79
C VAL A 153 -12.75 10.35 14.60
N SER A 154 -13.95 10.78 14.25
CA SER A 154 -14.62 10.29 13.02
C SER A 154 -13.61 10.27 11.87
N PRO A 155 -13.63 9.21 11.05
CA PRO A 155 -12.66 9.08 9.97
C PRO A 155 -12.56 10.39 9.20
N PRO A 156 -11.38 10.91 8.91
CA PRO A 156 -11.21 12.13 8.15
C PRO A 156 -11.99 11.99 6.86
N LYS A 157 -12.65 13.06 6.45
CA LYS A 157 -13.47 13.09 5.21
C LYS A 157 -12.72 12.36 4.08
N PRO A 158 -13.39 11.58 3.22
CA PRO A 158 -12.80 10.58 2.30
C PRO A 158 -11.56 11.00 1.52
N ASN A 159 -11.35 12.30 1.33
CA ASN A 159 -10.23 12.83 0.57
C ASN A 159 -8.86 12.76 1.30
N ASN A 160 -8.83 12.78 2.63
CA ASN A 160 -7.56 12.78 3.37
C ASN A 160 -7.09 11.36 3.70
N PHE A 161 -8.01 10.44 3.96
CA PHE A 161 -7.69 9.03 4.23
C PHE A 161 -7.03 8.35 3.01
N LEU A 162 -7.60 8.54 1.82
CA LEU A 162 -7.01 8.01 0.58
C LEU A 162 -5.63 8.64 0.29
N ASN A 163 -5.42 9.91 0.61
CA ASN A 163 -4.13 10.57 0.41
C ASN A 163 -3.03 10.01 1.34
N ASN A 164 -3.35 9.68 2.58
CA ASN A 164 -2.40 9.07 3.51
C ASN A 164 -2.03 7.64 3.10
N ILE A 165 -3.02 6.87 2.62
CA ILE A 165 -2.77 5.53 2.04
C ILE A 165 -1.93 5.65 0.75
N TYR A 166 -2.21 6.61 -0.13
CA TYR A 166 -1.41 6.85 -1.33
C TYR A 166 0.06 7.13 -1.01
N ARG A 167 0.33 7.87 0.05
CA ARG A 167 1.68 8.23 0.49
C ARG A 167 2.44 7.01 0.99
N PHE A 168 1.83 6.24 1.89
CA PHE A 168 2.40 4.99 2.40
C PHE A 168 2.66 3.97 1.28
N ILE A 169 1.74 3.86 0.32
CA ILE A 169 1.91 3.01 -0.87
C ILE A 169 3.10 3.45 -1.69
N ASN A 170 3.23 4.74 -1.98
CA ASN A 170 4.34 5.26 -2.77
C ASN A 170 5.68 5.03 -2.06
N PHE A 171 5.74 5.20 -0.75
CA PHE A 171 6.91 4.86 0.06
C PHE A 171 7.26 3.37 -0.08
N ILE A 172 6.32 2.47 0.16
CA ILE A 172 6.53 1.02 0.05
C ILE A 172 6.98 0.62 -1.36
N ILE A 173 6.36 1.15 -2.39
CA ILE A 173 6.65 0.78 -3.78
C ILE A 173 7.99 1.32 -4.25
N ASN A 174 8.38 2.52 -3.83
CA ASN A 174 9.71 3.05 -4.14
C ASN A 174 10.81 2.21 -3.48
N LEU A 175 10.54 1.58 -2.33
CA LEU A 175 11.45 0.61 -1.72
C LEU A 175 11.62 -0.68 -2.56
N PHE A 176 10.64 -1.05 -3.41
CA PHE A 176 10.69 -2.23 -4.29
C PHE A 176 11.19 -1.95 -5.71
N ARG A 177 11.34 -0.69 -6.12
CA ARG A 177 11.60 -0.31 -7.52
C ARG A 177 13.05 -0.43 -7.97
N LYS A 178 14.01 -0.67 -7.05
CA LYS A 178 15.43 -0.91 -7.37
C LYS A 178 15.77 -2.40 -7.27
N LYS A 179 15.48 -3.14 -8.33
CA LYS A 179 16.25 -4.30 -8.81
C LYS A 179 16.13 -4.38 -10.31
#